data_715da631f45121703c41dd26cc04bad8
#
_entry.id   715da631f45121703c41dd26cc04bad8
#
_cell.length_a   1.000
_cell.length_b   1.000
_cell.length_c   1.000
_cell.angle_alpha   90.00
_cell.angle_beta   90.00
_cell.angle_gamma   90.00
#
_symmetry.space_group_name_H-M   'P 1'
#
loop_
_entity.id
_entity.type
_entity.pdbx_description
1 polymer ?
#
loop_
_entity_poly.entity_id
_entity_poly.type
_entity_poly.pdbx_seq_one_letter_code
_entity_poly.pdbx_strand_id
1 'polypeptide(L)'
;IDGIRNTVWPGRFEIIGEQPLFIIDGAHNEDAALQLSASVEKYFTNIPITYIIGVLADKEHKKVLEAMLPYAGAAFTVTPDNPRAMKAEELASEAEAIVARLWKERAGKPEKAQGAENSPQGAGGMELLPKVMACSSMDEAVRLALEHTKKDGVILAFGSLSYLKEIKQIAQVD
;
A
#
# COMPACT_ATOMS: atom_id res chain seq x y z
N ILE A 1 7.61 -13.59 11.65
CA ILE A 1 6.79 -12.49 12.20
C ILE A 1 7.33 -12.03 13.57
N ASP A 2 7.92 -12.92 14.39
CA ASP A 2 8.41 -12.57 15.74
C ASP A 2 9.54 -11.53 15.77
N GLY A 3 10.34 -11.42 14.72
CA GLY A 3 11.39 -10.40 14.59
C GLY A 3 10.88 -8.99 14.37
N ILE A 4 9.64 -8.83 13.87
CA ILE A 4 9.03 -7.51 13.61
C ILE A 4 8.41 -6.94 14.88
N ARG A 5 7.89 -7.81 15.77
CA ARG A 5 7.20 -7.42 17.00
C ARG A 5 8.08 -6.67 18.02
N ASN A 6 9.40 -6.82 17.94
CA ASN A 6 10.33 -6.28 18.92
C ASN A 6 10.99 -4.95 18.53
N THR A 7 10.66 -4.37 17.37
CA THR A 7 11.25 -3.10 16.91
C THR A 7 10.16 -2.05 16.77
N VAL A 8 9.73 -1.47 17.88
CA VAL A 8 8.72 -0.40 17.88
C VAL A 8 9.40 0.93 17.61
N TRP A 9 9.39 1.36 16.34
CA TRP A 9 9.67 2.73 15.95
C TRP A 9 8.35 3.36 15.48
N PRO A 10 7.76 4.30 16.24
CA PRO A 10 6.48 4.88 15.88
C PRO A 10 6.45 5.42 14.45
N GLY A 11 5.48 4.95 13.65
CA GLY A 11 5.33 5.34 12.24
C GLY A 11 6.37 4.76 11.28
N ARG A 12 7.11 3.70 11.67
CA ARG A 12 8.01 2.95 10.81
C ARG A 12 7.70 1.46 10.90
N PHE A 13 7.03 0.91 9.89
CA PHE A 13 6.56 -0.48 9.85
C PHE A 13 5.89 -0.91 11.14
N GLU A 14 5.06 -0.02 11.70
CA GLU A 14 4.38 -0.20 12.98
C GLU A 14 3.12 -1.04 12.80
N ILE A 15 3.00 -2.14 13.54
CA ILE A 15 1.81 -3.00 13.53
C ILE A 15 0.78 -2.40 14.50
N ILE A 16 -0.43 -2.14 14.00
CA ILE A 16 -1.55 -1.56 14.77
C ILE A 16 -2.77 -2.48 14.85
N GLY A 17 -2.79 -3.59 14.09
CA GLY A 17 -3.84 -4.61 14.08
C GLY A 17 -3.28 -5.96 13.63
N GLU A 18 -3.91 -7.06 14.04
CA GLU A 18 -3.39 -8.41 13.78
C GLU A 18 -4.24 -9.24 12.81
N GLN A 19 -5.55 -8.95 12.66
CA GLN A 19 -6.46 -9.73 11.83
C GLN A 19 -7.53 -8.84 11.15
N PRO A 20 -7.23 -8.32 9.96
CA PRO A 20 -6.01 -8.45 9.14
C PRO A 20 -4.80 -7.78 9.78
N LEU A 21 -3.59 -8.18 9.35
CA LEU A 21 -2.38 -7.49 9.78
C LEU A 21 -2.41 -6.05 9.26
N PHE A 22 -2.50 -5.08 10.17
CA PHE A 22 -2.56 -3.68 9.82
C PHE A 22 -1.27 -2.98 10.21
N ILE A 23 -0.58 -2.43 9.20
CA ILE A 23 0.73 -1.78 9.34
C ILE A 23 0.60 -0.32 8.93
N ILE A 24 1.32 0.56 9.64
CA ILE A 24 1.49 1.95 9.24
C ILE A 24 2.98 2.25 9.04
N ASP A 25 3.31 3.05 8.01
CA ASP A 25 4.68 3.48 7.71
C ASP A 25 4.72 4.91 7.17
N GLY A 26 5.69 5.69 7.62
CA GLY A 26 5.88 7.09 7.22
C GLY A 26 6.65 7.30 5.92
N ALA A 27 6.82 6.28 5.07
CA ALA A 27 7.49 6.42 3.79
C ALA A 27 6.79 7.47 2.91
N HIS A 28 7.52 8.52 2.53
CA HIS A 28 6.99 9.68 1.81
C HIS A 28 7.96 10.24 0.74
N ASN A 29 9.07 9.57 0.51
CA ASN A 29 10.05 9.85 -0.54
C ASN A 29 10.53 8.54 -1.17
N GLU A 30 11.29 8.63 -2.26
CA GLU A 30 11.76 7.47 -3.02
C GLU A 30 12.56 6.48 -2.16
N ASP A 31 13.56 6.96 -1.41
CA ASP A 31 14.42 6.09 -0.62
C ASP A 31 13.65 5.30 0.45
N ALA A 32 12.74 5.97 1.16
CA ALA A 32 11.91 5.33 2.16
C ALA A 32 10.93 4.33 1.52
N ALA A 33 10.38 4.65 0.36
CA ALA A 33 9.48 3.74 -0.36
C ALA A 33 10.22 2.50 -0.88
N LEU A 34 11.46 2.63 -1.35
CA LEU A 34 12.30 1.48 -1.74
C LEU A 34 12.61 0.58 -0.55
N GLN A 35 12.90 1.13 0.63
CA GLN A 35 13.10 0.33 1.84
C GLN A 35 11.81 -0.37 2.29
N LEU A 36 10.67 0.33 2.20
CA LEU A 36 9.37 -0.22 2.52
C LEU A 36 8.99 -1.34 1.55
N SER A 37 9.17 -1.15 0.25
CA SER A 37 8.90 -2.16 -0.77
C SER A 37 9.77 -3.42 -0.60
N ALA A 38 11.05 -3.27 -0.25
CA ALA A 38 11.92 -4.39 0.07
C ALA A 38 11.44 -5.16 1.32
N SER A 39 10.90 -4.46 2.32
CA SER A 39 10.29 -5.09 3.49
C SER A 39 9.01 -5.85 3.13
N VAL A 40 8.17 -5.25 2.28
CA VAL A 40 6.96 -5.88 1.75
C VAL A 40 7.29 -7.16 0.99
N GLU A 41 8.24 -7.09 0.07
CA GLU A 41 8.70 -8.25 -0.72
C GLU A 41 9.23 -9.37 0.17
N LYS A 42 10.02 -9.03 1.18
CA LYS A 42 10.62 -9.99 2.11
C LYS A 42 9.62 -10.69 3.01
N TYR A 43 8.63 -9.96 3.54
CA TYR A 43 7.73 -10.48 4.57
C TYR A 43 6.39 -10.94 4.04
N PHE A 44 5.96 -10.45 2.88
CA PHE A 44 4.63 -10.70 2.32
C PHE A 44 4.70 -11.26 0.89
N THR A 45 5.66 -12.16 0.65
CA THR A 45 5.81 -12.84 -0.65
C THR A 45 4.49 -13.48 -1.08
N ASN A 46 4.02 -13.14 -2.28
CA ASN A 46 2.77 -13.65 -2.88
C ASN A 46 1.47 -13.26 -2.13
N ILE A 47 1.51 -12.31 -1.21
CA ILE A 47 0.32 -11.78 -0.54
C ILE A 47 0.00 -10.41 -1.16
N PRO A 48 -1.14 -10.25 -1.87
CA PRO A 48 -1.57 -8.95 -2.34
C PRO A 48 -1.92 -8.05 -1.16
N ILE A 49 -1.38 -6.83 -1.16
CA ILE A 49 -1.54 -5.90 -0.04
C ILE A 49 -2.62 -4.87 -0.35
N THR A 50 -3.48 -4.62 0.62
CA THR A 50 -4.42 -3.50 0.57
C THR A 50 -3.74 -2.25 1.09
N TYR A 51 -3.65 -1.22 0.26
CA TYR A 51 -3.02 0.05 0.63
C TYR A 51 -4.03 1.11 1.03
N ILE A 52 -3.65 1.93 2.03
CA ILE A 52 -4.24 3.25 2.29
C ILE A 52 -3.13 4.27 2.03
N ILE A 53 -3.35 5.19 1.07
CA ILE A 53 -2.30 6.08 0.60
C ILE A 53 -2.74 7.55 0.74
N GLY A 54 -1.95 8.33 1.48
CA GLY A 54 -2.13 9.77 1.57
C GLY A 54 -0.78 10.49 1.46
N VAL A 55 -0.63 11.39 0.50
CA VAL A 55 0.63 12.08 0.20
C VAL A 55 0.51 13.59 0.23
N LEU A 56 1.64 14.27 0.34
CA LEU A 56 1.73 15.71 0.11
C LEU A 56 2.11 15.97 -1.35
N ALA A 57 1.49 16.99 -1.97
CA ALA A 57 1.65 17.29 -3.38
C ALA A 57 3.07 17.76 -3.77
N ASP A 58 3.85 18.25 -2.80
CA ASP A 58 5.22 18.72 -2.98
C ASP A 58 6.29 17.61 -2.85
N LYS A 59 5.87 16.35 -2.68
CA LYS A 59 6.76 15.20 -2.52
C LYS A 59 6.91 14.41 -3.81
N GLU A 60 7.92 13.54 -3.84
CA GLU A 60 8.18 12.61 -4.95
C GLU A 60 7.16 11.46 -5.00
N HIS A 61 5.86 11.80 -4.86
CA HIS A 61 4.79 10.81 -4.71
C HIS A 61 4.71 9.79 -5.86
N LYS A 62 5.04 10.20 -7.10
CA LYS A 62 5.07 9.27 -8.24
C LYS A 62 6.07 8.13 -8.03
N LYS A 63 7.27 8.43 -7.55
CA LYS A 63 8.30 7.43 -7.27
C LYS A 63 7.90 6.52 -6.10
N VAL A 64 7.24 7.10 -5.09
CA VAL A 64 6.66 6.31 -3.99
C VAL A 64 5.60 5.35 -4.51
N LEU A 65 4.68 5.79 -5.36
CA LEU A 65 3.68 4.93 -5.98
C LEU A 65 4.31 3.85 -6.87
N GLU A 66 5.29 4.20 -7.69
CA GLU A 66 6.00 3.25 -8.57
C GLU A 66 6.72 2.15 -7.80
N ALA A 67 7.28 2.47 -6.63
CA ALA A 67 7.93 1.49 -5.76
C ALA A 67 6.94 0.55 -5.07
N MET A 68 5.74 1.04 -4.70
CA MET A 68 4.80 0.31 -3.85
C MET A 68 3.69 -0.42 -4.63
N LEU A 69 3.15 0.18 -5.69
CA LEU A 69 2.02 -0.37 -6.44
C LEU A 69 2.26 -1.75 -7.09
N PRO A 70 3.50 -2.20 -7.39
CA PRO A 70 3.73 -3.57 -7.85
C PRO A 70 3.21 -4.68 -6.91
N TYR A 71 3.01 -4.38 -5.63
CA TYR A 71 2.55 -5.32 -4.61
C TYR A 71 1.08 -5.13 -4.23
N ALA A 72 0.39 -4.18 -4.87
CA ALA A 72 -0.98 -3.83 -4.55
C ALA A 72 -1.98 -4.90 -4.99
N GLY A 73 -2.89 -5.29 -4.09
CA GLY A 73 -4.16 -5.96 -4.42
C GLY A 73 -5.30 -4.95 -4.55
N ALA A 74 -5.26 -3.89 -3.71
CA ALA A 74 -6.13 -2.73 -3.79
C ALA A 74 -5.42 -1.49 -3.23
N ALA A 75 -5.88 -0.29 -3.59
CA ALA A 75 -5.39 0.96 -3.05
C ALA A 75 -6.55 1.95 -2.80
N PHE A 76 -6.66 2.42 -1.59
CA PHE A 76 -7.60 3.44 -1.14
C PHE A 76 -6.84 4.74 -0.89
N THR A 77 -7.13 5.77 -1.66
CA THR A 77 -6.44 7.06 -1.52
C THR A 77 -7.23 8.00 -0.63
N VAL A 78 -6.52 8.81 0.15
CA VAL A 78 -7.09 9.77 1.09
C VAL A 78 -6.43 11.14 0.95
N THR A 79 -7.14 12.19 1.36
CA THR A 79 -6.59 13.54 1.48
C THR A 79 -6.20 13.77 2.95
N PRO A 80 -4.90 13.79 3.31
CA PRO A 80 -4.48 14.15 4.66
C PRO A 80 -4.96 15.54 5.08
N ASP A 81 -5.27 15.73 6.36
CA ASP A 81 -5.56 17.07 6.91
C ASP A 81 -4.27 17.91 6.98
N ASN A 82 -3.89 18.42 5.82
CA ASN A 82 -2.69 19.24 5.62
C ASN A 82 -2.90 20.14 4.41
N PRO A 83 -2.59 21.46 4.50
CA PRO A 83 -2.79 22.39 3.37
C PRO A 83 -1.95 22.05 2.12
N ARG A 84 -0.92 21.21 2.25
CA ARG A 84 -0.11 20.71 1.13
C ARG A 84 -0.52 19.30 0.67
N ALA A 85 -1.62 18.75 1.21
CA ALA A 85 -2.07 17.42 0.84
C ALA A 85 -2.51 17.37 -0.64
N MET A 86 -2.16 16.28 -1.31
CA MET A 86 -2.73 15.93 -2.59
C MET A 86 -4.16 15.42 -2.38
N LYS A 87 -5.08 15.80 -3.26
CA LYS A 87 -6.47 15.32 -3.18
C LYS A 87 -6.55 13.83 -3.49
N ALA A 88 -7.44 13.13 -2.79
CA ALA A 88 -7.62 11.69 -2.94
C ALA A 88 -7.93 11.29 -4.38
N GLU A 89 -8.78 12.05 -5.09
CA GLU A 89 -9.18 11.78 -6.47
C GLU A 89 -7.99 11.93 -7.45
N GLU A 90 -7.17 12.95 -7.24
CA GLU A 90 -5.98 13.20 -8.05
C GLU A 90 -4.95 12.07 -7.84
N LEU A 91 -4.72 11.71 -6.58
CA LEU A 91 -3.83 10.60 -6.22
C LEU A 91 -4.33 9.26 -6.76
N ALA A 92 -5.64 8.99 -6.72
CA ALA A 92 -6.24 7.79 -7.28
C ALA A 92 -6.02 7.72 -8.80
N SER A 93 -6.25 8.82 -9.52
CA SER A 93 -6.04 8.89 -10.97
C SER A 93 -4.58 8.61 -11.36
N GLU A 94 -3.62 9.17 -10.61
CA GLU A 94 -2.20 8.88 -10.83
C GLU A 94 -1.85 7.41 -10.53
N ALA A 95 -2.36 6.86 -9.43
CA ALA A 95 -2.14 5.46 -9.07
C ALA A 95 -2.73 4.51 -10.14
N GLU A 96 -3.93 4.78 -10.65
CA GLU A 96 -4.55 4.00 -11.73
C GLU A 96 -3.69 4.01 -13.00
N ALA A 97 -3.18 5.17 -13.39
CA ALA A 97 -2.31 5.29 -14.56
C ALA A 97 -1.01 4.49 -14.40
N ILE A 98 -0.39 4.53 -13.21
CA ILE A 98 0.81 3.74 -12.89
C ILE A 98 0.50 2.24 -12.91
N VAL A 99 -0.59 1.81 -12.28
CA VAL A 99 -1.04 0.40 -12.27
C VAL A 99 -1.25 -0.09 -13.70
N ALA A 100 -1.98 0.65 -14.52
CA ALA A 100 -2.25 0.27 -15.92
C ALA A 100 -0.96 0.12 -16.72
N ARG A 101 0.02 1.01 -16.52
CA ARG A 101 1.33 0.93 -17.15
C ARG A 101 2.11 -0.32 -16.70
N LEU A 102 2.22 -0.54 -15.41
CA LEU A 102 2.96 -1.67 -14.83
C LEU A 102 2.41 -3.02 -15.29
N TRP A 103 1.07 -3.17 -15.35
CA TRP A 103 0.41 -4.40 -15.82
C TRP A 103 0.63 -4.62 -17.31
N LYS A 104 0.56 -3.56 -18.13
CA LYS A 104 0.86 -3.65 -19.56
C LYS A 104 2.31 -4.07 -19.82
N GLU A 105 3.26 -3.54 -19.07
CA GLU A 105 4.67 -3.91 -19.15
C GLU A 105 4.92 -5.37 -18.75
N ARG A 106 4.19 -5.89 -17.75
CA ARG A 106 4.24 -7.31 -17.36
C ARG A 106 3.66 -8.22 -18.43
N ALA A 107 2.48 -7.89 -18.95
CA ALA A 107 1.83 -8.68 -20.01
C ALA A 107 2.62 -8.74 -21.33
N GLY A 108 3.45 -7.73 -21.60
CA GLY A 108 4.30 -7.68 -22.82
C GLY A 108 5.65 -8.41 -22.70
N LYS A 109 6.02 -8.92 -21.53
CA LYS A 109 7.25 -9.71 -21.35
C LYS A 109 6.95 -11.19 -21.55
N PRO A 110 7.59 -11.88 -22.56
CA PRO A 110 7.47 -13.33 -22.64
C PRO A 110 8.05 -13.95 -21.36
N GLU A 111 7.33 -14.92 -20.78
CA GLU A 111 7.83 -15.73 -19.67
C GLU A 111 9.20 -16.30 -20.06
N LYS A 112 10.27 -15.71 -19.57
CA LYS A 112 11.55 -16.42 -19.51
C LYS A 112 11.44 -17.38 -18.34
N ALA A 113 11.04 -18.59 -18.65
CA ALA A 113 11.14 -19.74 -17.77
C ALA A 113 12.63 -19.92 -17.40
N GLN A 114 13.05 -19.34 -16.29
CA GLN A 114 14.20 -19.78 -15.51
C GLN A 114 14.34 -18.86 -14.27
N GLY A 115 13.99 -19.37 -13.10
CA GLY A 115 14.53 -18.88 -11.83
C GLY A 115 13.79 -17.73 -11.12
N ALA A 116 12.53 -17.46 -11.40
CA ALA A 116 11.73 -16.53 -10.63
C ALA A 116 10.75 -17.27 -9.70
N GLU A 117 11.28 -17.92 -8.65
CA GLU A 117 10.47 -18.50 -7.57
C GLU A 117 9.81 -17.45 -6.67
N ASN A 118 9.98 -16.14 -6.93
CA ASN A 118 9.56 -15.06 -6.05
C ASN A 118 8.70 -13.97 -6.71
N SER A 119 7.99 -14.27 -7.80
CA SER A 119 6.92 -13.37 -8.26
C SER A 119 5.63 -13.71 -7.51
N PRO A 120 4.77 -12.72 -7.13
CA PRO A 120 3.49 -12.98 -6.49
C PRO A 120 2.53 -13.67 -7.48
N GLN A 121 2.71 -14.97 -7.70
CA GLN A 121 1.82 -15.84 -8.46
C GLN A 121 0.93 -16.60 -7.49
N GLY A 122 -0.13 -15.96 -7.07
CA GLY A 122 -1.25 -16.64 -6.43
C GLY A 122 -2.34 -16.87 -7.45
N ALA A 123 -2.54 -18.15 -7.84
CA ALA A 123 -3.65 -18.71 -8.59
C ALA A 123 -3.74 -18.32 -10.08
N GLY A 124 -3.69 -19.32 -10.96
CA GLY A 124 -4.04 -19.26 -12.37
C GLY A 124 -5.45 -18.70 -12.61
N GLY A 125 -5.54 -17.45 -12.88
CA GLY A 125 -6.70 -16.67 -13.24
C GLY A 125 -6.19 -15.35 -13.77
N MET A 126 -6.86 -14.78 -14.76
CA MET A 126 -6.61 -13.47 -15.33
C MET A 126 -6.30 -12.49 -14.20
N GLU A 127 -5.04 -12.04 -14.11
CA GLU A 127 -4.53 -11.17 -13.03
C GLU A 127 -5.30 -9.84 -13.10
N LEU A 128 -6.30 -9.70 -12.24
CA LEU A 128 -7.13 -8.51 -12.19
C LEU A 128 -6.26 -7.33 -11.76
N LEU A 129 -6.39 -6.21 -12.46
CA LEU A 129 -5.76 -4.96 -12.06
C LEU A 129 -6.16 -4.63 -10.61
N PRO A 130 -5.21 -4.18 -9.77
CA PRO A 130 -5.54 -3.69 -8.44
C PRO A 130 -6.65 -2.64 -8.50
N LYS A 131 -7.64 -2.77 -7.63
CA LYS A 131 -8.69 -1.78 -7.49
C LYS A 131 -8.09 -0.53 -6.85
N VAL A 132 -8.21 0.61 -7.52
CA VAL A 132 -7.86 1.92 -6.94
C VAL A 132 -9.14 2.71 -6.70
N MET A 133 -9.25 3.38 -5.54
CA MET A 133 -10.44 4.16 -5.20
C MET A 133 -10.09 5.34 -4.31
N ALA A 134 -10.60 6.54 -4.67
CA ALA A 134 -10.55 7.71 -3.81
C ALA A 134 -11.60 7.60 -2.70
N CYS A 135 -11.22 7.92 -1.47
CA CYS A 135 -12.09 7.94 -0.30
C CYS A 135 -12.32 9.38 0.16
N SER A 136 -13.55 9.65 0.61
CA SER A 136 -13.96 10.96 1.10
C SER A 136 -13.44 11.27 2.51
N SER A 137 -13.03 10.23 3.27
CA SER A 137 -12.50 10.37 4.63
C SER A 137 -11.54 9.23 4.99
N MET A 138 -10.79 9.41 6.08
CA MET A 138 -9.93 8.36 6.66
C MET A 138 -10.77 7.18 7.16
N ASP A 139 -11.92 7.45 7.81
CA ASP A 139 -12.85 6.42 8.29
C ASP A 139 -13.34 5.54 7.14
N GLU A 140 -13.73 6.16 6.02
CA GLU A 140 -14.14 5.42 4.83
C GLU A 140 -13.01 4.54 4.30
N ALA A 141 -11.78 5.06 4.21
CA ALA A 141 -10.64 4.30 3.71
C ALA A 141 -10.30 3.10 4.61
N VAL A 142 -10.30 3.29 5.93
CA VAL A 142 -10.05 2.21 6.90
C VAL A 142 -11.16 1.16 6.81
N ARG A 143 -12.43 1.57 6.83
CA ARG A 143 -13.57 0.65 6.71
C ARG A 143 -13.50 -0.17 5.42
N LEU A 144 -13.28 0.48 4.27
CA LEU A 144 -13.19 -0.20 2.98
C LEU A 144 -11.96 -1.12 2.90
N ALA A 145 -10.82 -0.73 3.47
CA ALA A 145 -9.64 -1.58 3.54
C ALA A 145 -9.91 -2.83 4.38
N LEU A 146 -10.57 -2.70 5.53
CA LEU A 146 -10.95 -3.83 6.39
C LEU A 146 -11.98 -4.74 5.70
N GLU A 147 -12.99 -4.19 5.04
CA GLU A 147 -13.99 -4.96 4.28
C GLU A 147 -13.37 -5.71 3.09
N HIS A 148 -12.38 -5.12 2.43
CA HIS A 148 -11.71 -5.70 1.26
C HIS A 148 -10.69 -6.77 1.64
N THR A 149 -10.09 -6.69 2.82
CA THR A 149 -8.97 -7.52 3.22
C THR A 149 -9.46 -8.71 4.07
N LYS A 150 -9.05 -9.92 3.69
CA LYS A 150 -9.32 -11.11 4.48
C LYS A 150 -8.59 -11.05 5.83
N LYS A 151 -9.04 -11.82 6.81
CA LYS A 151 -8.41 -11.87 8.16
C LYS A 151 -6.93 -12.26 8.18
N ASP A 152 -6.51 -13.05 7.21
CA ASP A 152 -5.11 -13.45 6.98
C ASP A 152 -4.35 -12.54 6.00
N GLY A 153 -5.00 -11.47 5.54
CA GLY A 153 -4.43 -10.48 4.64
C GLY A 153 -3.67 -9.36 5.33
N VAL A 154 -3.18 -8.42 4.53
CA VAL A 154 -2.33 -7.30 4.98
C VAL A 154 -2.90 -5.99 4.51
N ILE A 155 -3.02 -5.04 5.42
CA ILE A 155 -3.30 -3.62 5.16
C ILE A 155 -2.04 -2.83 5.50
N LEU A 156 -1.63 -1.92 4.63
CA LEU A 156 -0.50 -1.03 4.84
C LEU A 156 -0.87 0.42 4.49
N ALA A 157 -0.85 1.31 5.50
CA ALA A 157 -1.04 2.74 5.29
C ALA A 157 0.32 3.45 5.23
N PHE A 158 0.55 4.26 4.17
CA PHE A 158 1.81 4.97 3.96
C PHE A 158 1.64 6.25 3.12
N GLY A 159 2.71 7.06 3.02
CA GLY A 159 2.81 8.24 2.16
C GLY A 159 3.01 9.56 2.90
N SER A 160 2.56 9.69 4.14
CA SER A 160 2.84 10.85 5.00
C SER A 160 2.60 10.51 6.47
N LEU A 161 3.48 10.98 7.34
CA LEU A 161 3.29 10.85 8.80
C LEU A 161 2.09 11.65 9.33
N SER A 162 1.64 12.67 8.57
CA SER A 162 0.64 13.63 9.04
C SER A 162 -0.72 13.00 9.37
N TYR A 163 -1.10 11.89 8.74
CA TYR A 163 -2.39 11.23 8.93
C TYR A 163 -2.31 9.85 9.61
N LEU A 164 -1.11 9.29 9.78
CA LEU A 164 -0.96 7.95 10.37
C LEU A 164 -1.48 7.86 11.81
N LYS A 165 -1.41 8.98 12.56
CA LYS A 165 -1.98 9.04 13.92
C LYS A 165 -3.51 8.89 13.88
N GLU A 166 -4.17 9.53 12.92
CA GLU A 166 -5.62 9.45 12.71
C GLU A 166 -6.01 8.01 12.30
N ILE A 167 -5.31 7.44 11.31
CA ILE A 167 -5.51 6.02 10.91
C ILE A 167 -5.40 5.09 12.12
N LYS A 168 -4.39 5.28 12.96
CA LYS A 168 -4.19 4.46 14.16
C LYS A 168 -5.34 4.59 15.16
N GLN A 169 -5.88 5.79 15.34
CA GLN A 169 -7.03 6.02 16.22
C GLN A 169 -8.28 5.32 15.68
N ILE A 170 -8.57 5.45 14.38
CA ILE A 170 -9.74 4.83 13.74
C ILE A 170 -9.63 3.29 13.79
N ALA A 171 -8.47 2.74 13.46
CA ALA A 171 -8.26 1.29 13.42
C ALA A 171 -8.28 0.59 14.80
N GLN A 172 -8.16 1.34 15.91
CA GLN A 172 -8.14 0.81 17.28
C GLN A 172 -9.51 0.89 17.98
N VAL A 173 -10.53 1.43 17.33
CA VAL A 173 -11.89 1.61 17.91
C VAL A 173 -12.76 0.37 17.73
N ASP A 174 -12.34 -0.61 16.95
CA ASP A 174 -12.96 -1.93 16.77
C ASP A 174 -12.13 -3.00 17.51
#